data_b63c512ee86abfa2cb20037f74ac7354
#
_entry.id   b63c512ee86abfa2cb20037f74ac7354
#
_cell.length_a   1.000
_cell.length_b   1.000
_cell.length_c   1.000
_cell.angle_alpha   90.00
_cell.angle_beta   90.00
_cell.angle_gamma   90.00
#
_symmetry.space_group_name_H-M   'P 1'
#
loop_
_entity.id
_entity.type
_entity.pdbx_description
1 polymer ?
#
loop_
_entity_poly.entity_id
_entity_poly.type
_entity_poly.pdbx_seq_one_letter_code
_entity_poly.pdbx_strand_id
1 'polypeptide(L)'
;MDGNGRWAEQRGLPRRAGHRAGAKSARRIIEAAARSSVDSLTLYAFSSDNWSRPREEVSHLMHLFKRYLQSEISRCIENGIRLNIIGRRDRLNPELVKIIEQAETLTADGERMLLRVAVDYSARDAVAFSAHYTDPNCTCLSGGNERACFEAALARQMHASVPAGDVDLLIRSGGERRLSDFLLWECAYAELVFVDTYWPDFSEHEFEAALKDFDGRERRFGGAPVAERSTHPQAEAPHYQ
;
A
#
# COMPACT_ATOMS: atom_id res chain seq x y z
N MET A 1 -7.60 -1.54 -4.59
CA MET A 1 -8.94 -2.16 -4.35
C MET A 1 -9.97 -1.52 -5.27
N ASP A 2 -9.96 -1.86 -6.57
CA ASP A 2 -10.77 -1.17 -7.59
C ASP A 2 -11.90 -2.06 -8.14
N GLY A 3 -12.91 -1.43 -8.77
CA GLY A 3 -14.01 -2.12 -9.41
C GLY A 3 -15.24 -2.40 -8.54
N ASN A 4 -15.29 -1.98 -7.26
CA ASN A 4 -16.43 -2.26 -6.36
C ASN A 4 -17.79 -1.80 -6.94
N GLY A 5 -17.86 -0.58 -7.49
CA GLY A 5 -19.08 -0.04 -8.09
C GLY A 5 -19.48 -0.81 -9.35
N ARG A 6 -18.52 -1.03 -10.27
CA ARG A 6 -18.73 -1.78 -11.52
C ARG A 6 -19.16 -3.22 -11.27
N TRP A 7 -18.62 -3.86 -10.25
CA TRP A 7 -19.01 -5.18 -9.80
C TRP A 7 -20.49 -5.25 -9.40
N ALA A 8 -20.97 -4.25 -8.66
CA ALA A 8 -22.37 -4.18 -8.26
C ALA A 8 -23.29 -3.88 -9.45
N GLU A 9 -22.92 -2.93 -10.32
CA GLU A 9 -23.68 -2.54 -11.49
C GLU A 9 -23.88 -3.70 -12.46
N GLN A 10 -22.85 -4.52 -12.72
CA GLN A 10 -22.95 -5.73 -13.55
C GLN A 10 -23.93 -6.78 -12.99
N ARG A 11 -24.25 -6.71 -11.70
CA ARG A 11 -25.17 -7.63 -11.01
C ARG A 11 -26.53 -7.01 -10.74
N GLY A 12 -26.80 -5.82 -11.29
CA GLY A 12 -28.05 -5.10 -11.02
C GLY A 12 -28.19 -4.65 -9.55
N LEU A 13 -27.07 -4.56 -8.82
CA LEU A 13 -27.05 -4.19 -7.42
C LEU A 13 -26.65 -2.71 -7.24
N PRO A 14 -27.11 -2.05 -6.19
CA PRO A 14 -26.66 -0.71 -5.88
C PRO A 14 -25.16 -0.71 -5.51
N ARG A 15 -24.41 0.35 -5.87
CA ARG A 15 -22.95 0.50 -5.64
C ARG A 15 -22.52 0.17 -4.20
N ARG A 16 -23.36 0.52 -3.21
CA ARG A 16 -23.15 0.19 -1.79
C ARG A 16 -23.01 -1.33 -1.52
N ALA A 17 -23.61 -2.18 -2.34
CA ALA A 17 -23.45 -3.63 -2.21
C ALA A 17 -22.03 -4.07 -2.61
N GLY A 18 -21.48 -3.47 -3.66
CA GLY A 18 -20.10 -3.70 -4.08
C GLY A 18 -19.07 -3.27 -3.01
N HIS A 19 -19.27 -2.12 -2.39
CA HIS A 19 -18.38 -1.66 -1.30
C HIS A 19 -18.42 -2.60 -0.09
N ARG A 20 -19.61 -3.13 0.27
CA ARG A 20 -19.71 -4.14 1.34
C ARG A 20 -19.04 -5.46 0.97
N ALA A 21 -19.19 -5.90 -0.27
CA ALA A 21 -18.49 -7.09 -0.76
C ALA A 21 -16.98 -6.89 -0.79
N GLY A 22 -16.51 -5.71 -1.24
CA GLY A 22 -15.10 -5.35 -1.22
C GLY A 22 -14.48 -5.30 0.19
N ALA A 23 -15.24 -4.91 1.21
CA ALA A 23 -14.79 -4.97 2.60
C ALA A 23 -14.55 -6.42 3.07
N LYS A 24 -15.38 -7.38 2.62
CA LYS A 24 -15.15 -8.81 2.90
C LYS A 24 -13.90 -9.34 2.19
N SER A 25 -13.64 -8.89 0.95
CA SER A 25 -12.41 -9.25 0.24
C SER A 25 -11.18 -8.68 0.93
N ALA A 26 -11.24 -7.43 1.43
CA ALA A 26 -10.15 -6.85 2.21
C ALA A 26 -9.78 -7.73 3.41
N ARG A 27 -10.77 -8.22 4.17
CA ARG A 27 -10.53 -9.15 5.29
C ARG A 27 -9.79 -10.41 4.85
N ARG A 28 -10.27 -11.09 3.80
CA ARG A 28 -9.62 -12.30 3.27
C ARG A 28 -8.16 -12.06 2.89
N ILE A 29 -7.88 -10.95 2.22
CA ILE A 29 -6.52 -10.60 1.77
C ILE A 29 -5.64 -10.21 2.95
N ILE A 30 -6.14 -9.49 3.95
CA ILE A 30 -5.40 -9.19 5.18
C ILE A 30 -5.02 -10.50 5.90
N GLU A 31 -5.95 -11.42 6.05
CA GLU A 31 -5.70 -12.72 6.67
C GLU A 31 -4.70 -13.56 5.85
N ALA A 32 -4.80 -13.58 4.51
CA ALA A 32 -3.85 -14.25 3.63
C ALA A 32 -2.44 -13.65 3.74
N ALA A 33 -2.33 -12.31 3.72
CA ALA A 33 -1.06 -11.61 3.88
C ALA A 33 -0.42 -11.89 5.26
N ALA A 34 -1.22 -11.90 6.33
CA ALA A 34 -0.73 -12.24 7.67
C ALA A 34 -0.24 -13.69 7.80
N ARG A 35 -0.73 -14.63 6.96
CA ARG A 35 -0.24 -16.02 6.91
C ARG A 35 0.97 -16.19 5.98
N SER A 36 1.25 -15.24 5.13
CA SER A 36 2.39 -15.26 4.20
C SER A 36 3.61 -14.53 4.78
N SER A 37 4.68 -14.36 3.99
CA SER A 37 5.90 -13.63 4.36
C SER A 37 5.79 -12.10 4.18
N VAL A 38 4.57 -11.56 4.09
CA VAL A 38 4.34 -10.13 3.94
C VAL A 38 4.53 -9.43 5.29
N ASP A 39 5.49 -8.50 5.36
CA ASP A 39 5.75 -7.70 6.56
C ASP A 39 4.85 -6.46 6.62
N SER A 40 4.51 -5.89 5.46
CA SER A 40 3.65 -4.72 5.36
C SER A 40 2.66 -4.83 4.21
N LEU A 41 1.37 -4.61 4.51
CA LEU A 41 0.30 -4.55 3.52
C LEU A 41 -0.35 -3.17 3.55
N THR A 42 -0.37 -2.46 2.42
CA THR A 42 -1.09 -1.19 2.30
C THR A 42 -2.32 -1.34 1.42
N LEU A 43 -3.49 -1.01 1.94
CA LEU A 43 -4.77 -1.04 1.22
C LEU A 43 -5.24 0.37 0.88
N TYR A 44 -5.56 0.64 -0.40
CA TYR A 44 -6.12 1.92 -0.84
C TYR A 44 -7.64 1.92 -0.68
N ALA A 45 -8.14 2.47 0.42
CA ALA A 45 -9.57 2.43 0.76
C ALA A 45 -10.34 3.66 0.25
N PHE A 46 -9.75 4.88 0.33
CA PHE A 46 -10.42 6.11 -0.06
C PHE A 46 -9.40 7.16 -0.53
N SER A 47 -9.45 7.51 -1.82
CA SER A 47 -8.64 8.60 -2.42
C SER A 47 -9.18 9.97 -2.02
N SER A 48 -8.32 10.97 -1.96
CA SER A 48 -8.73 12.38 -1.83
C SER A 48 -9.69 12.81 -2.94
N ASP A 49 -9.55 12.30 -4.17
CA ASP A 49 -10.45 12.58 -5.28
C ASP A 49 -11.88 12.05 -5.04
N ASN A 50 -12.04 11.05 -4.17
CA ASN A 50 -13.34 10.44 -3.90
C ASN A 50 -14.31 11.38 -3.15
N TRP A 51 -13.81 12.49 -2.57
CA TRP A 51 -14.68 13.53 -2.02
C TRP A 51 -15.55 14.23 -3.07
N SER A 52 -15.18 14.16 -4.35
CA SER A 52 -15.98 14.68 -5.47
C SER A 52 -17.22 13.82 -5.77
N ARG A 53 -17.35 12.63 -5.20
CA ARG A 53 -18.52 11.76 -5.37
C ARG A 53 -19.77 12.32 -4.68
N PRO A 54 -20.97 11.83 -5.03
CA PRO A 54 -22.20 12.23 -4.34
C PRO A 54 -22.07 12.08 -2.81
N ARG A 55 -22.53 13.07 -2.08
CA ARG A 55 -22.43 13.13 -0.60
C ARG A 55 -22.94 11.88 0.10
N GLU A 56 -24.01 11.29 -0.42
CA GLU A 56 -24.59 10.04 0.13
C GLU A 56 -23.63 8.86 -0.02
N GLU A 57 -22.94 8.74 -1.16
CA GLU A 57 -21.95 7.69 -1.38
C GLU A 57 -20.77 7.86 -0.43
N VAL A 58 -20.25 9.09 -0.30
CA VAL A 58 -19.15 9.41 0.61
C VAL A 58 -19.51 9.10 2.06
N SER A 59 -20.69 9.57 2.51
CA SER A 59 -21.19 9.30 3.87
C SER A 59 -21.33 7.80 4.14
N HIS A 60 -21.85 7.05 3.17
CA HIS A 60 -21.94 5.60 3.28
C HIS A 60 -20.58 4.92 3.38
N LEU A 61 -19.59 5.35 2.58
CA LEU A 61 -18.23 4.83 2.62
C LEU A 61 -17.55 5.08 3.96
N MET A 62 -17.66 6.30 4.50
CA MET A 62 -17.10 6.65 5.81
C MET A 62 -17.77 5.86 6.95
N HIS A 63 -19.10 5.67 6.89
CA HIS A 63 -19.80 4.84 7.84
C HIS A 63 -19.39 3.37 7.76
N LEU A 64 -19.23 2.83 6.55
CA LEU A 64 -18.77 1.46 6.32
C LEU A 64 -17.36 1.28 6.86
N PHE A 65 -16.46 2.23 6.58
CA PHE A 65 -15.09 2.22 7.09
C PHE A 65 -15.05 2.23 8.62
N LYS A 66 -15.82 3.15 9.26
CA LYS A 66 -15.93 3.22 10.72
C LYS A 66 -16.34 1.87 11.33
N ARG A 67 -17.41 1.29 10.82
CA ARG A 67 -17.91 -0.01 11.30
C ARG A 67 -16.90 -1.14 11.11
N TYR A 68 -16.23 -1.14 9.95
CA TYR A 68 -15.25 -2.16 9.64
C TYR A 68 -14.04 -2.04 10.57
N LEU A 69 -13.51 -0.82 10.72
CA LEU A 69 -12.41 -0.56 11.62
C LEU A 69 -12.70 -1.06 13.04
N GLN A 70 -13.85 -0.71 13.61
CA GLN A 70 -14.26 -1.17 14.93
C GLN A 70 -14.38 -2.69 15.04
N SER A 71 -14.86 -3.36 13.98
CA SER A 71 -15.03 -4.83 14.00
C SER A 71 -13.72 -5.61 13.84
N GLU A 72 -12.64 -4.99 13.33
CA GLU A 72 -11.40 -5.69 13.03
C GLU A 72 -10.32 -5.52 14.11
N ILE A 73 -10.47 -4.59 15.07
CA ILE A 73 -9.47 -4.34 16.11
C ILE A 73 -9.08 -5.62 16.85
N SER A 74 -10.04 -6.36 17.38
CA SER A 74 -9.77 -7.59 18.13
C SER A 74 -9.01 -8.62 17.29
N ARG A 75 -9.38 -8.76 16.02
CA ARG A 75 -8.68 -9.67 15.09
C ARG A 75 -7.27 -9.23 14.78
N CYS A 76 -7.03 -7.92 14.64
CA CYS A 76 -5.69 -7.39 14.46
C CYS A 76 -4.81 -7.75 15.66
N ILE A 77 -5.32 -7.56 16.89
CA ILE A 77 -4.63 -7.93 18.13
C ILE A 77 -4.34 -9.44 18.16
N GLU A 78 -5.35 -10.28 17.95
CA GLU A 78 -5.24 -11.74 17.97
C GLU A 78 -4.22 -12.28 16.95
N ASN A 79 -4.08 -11.63 15.80
CA ASN A 79 -3.16 -12.02 14.73
C ASN A 79 -1.82 -11.26 14.76
N GLY A 80 -1.55 -10.46 15.80
CA GLY A 80 -0.31 -9.68 15.90
C GLY A 80 -0.16 -8.63 14.80
N ILE A 81 -1.27 -8.11 14.26
CA ILE A 81 -1.27 -7.11 13.19
C ILE A 81 -1.29 -5.71 13.80
N ARG A 82 -0.28 -4.91 13.50
CA ARG A 82 -0.22 -3.49 13.82
C ARG A 82 -0.98 -2.69 12.77
N LEU A 83 -1.98 -1.93 13.18
CA LEU A 83 -2.79 -1.12 12.29
C LEU A 83 -2.27 0.32 12.22
N ASN A 84 -2.26 0.91 11.03
CA ASN A 84 -2.01 2.33 10.82
C ASN A 84 -2.89 2.89 9.70
N ILE A 85 -3.62 3.94 9.97
CA ILE A 85 -4.47 4.62 8.99
C ILE A 85 -3.71 5.83 8.45
N ILE A 86 -3.26 5.73 7.19
CA ILE A 86 -2.50 6.78 6.52
C ILE A 86 -3.39 7.67 5.67
N GLY A 87 -3.03 8.95 5.57
CA GLY A 87 -3.76 9.98 4.83
C GLY A 87 -4.18 11.15 5.72
N ARG A 88 -4.95 12.06 5.17
CA ARG A 88 -5.41 13.27 5.87
C ARG A 88 -6.48 12.92 6.91
N ARG A 89 -6.46 13.65 8.03
CA ARG A 89 -7.46 13.48 9.11
C ARG A 89 -8.33 14.72 9.33
N ASP A 90 -7.92 15.87 8.80
CA ASP A 90 -8.56 17.16 8.99
C ASP A 90 -9.97 17.25 8.37
N ARG A 91 -10.26 16.45 7.34
CA ARG A 91 -11.58 16.36 6.69
C ARG A 91 -12.44 15.22 7.23
N LEU A 92 -11.91 14.35 8.08
CA LEU A 92 -12.65 13.26 8.68
C LEU A 92 -13.49 13.76 9.86
N ASN A 93 -14.61 13.07 10.11
CA ASN A 93 -15.43 13.35 11.29
C ASN A 93 -14.59 13.10 12.57
N PRO A 94 -14.61 14.02 13.58
CA PRO A 94 -13.84 13.89 14.81
C PRO A 94 -14.06 12.57 15.57
N GLU A 95 -15.27 12.00 15.50
CA GLU A 95 -15.55 10.69 16.10
C GLU A 95 -14.78 9.57 15.39
N LEU A 96 -14.68 9.64 14.05
CA LEU A 96 -13.91 8.67 13.27
C LEU A 96 -12.41 8.80 13.58
N VAL A 97 -11.89 10.02 13.72
CA VAL A 97 -10.48 10.26 14.10
C VAL A 97 -10.16 9.61 15.44
N LYS A 98 -11.02 9.79 16.46
CA LYS A 98 -10.85 9.14 17.78
C LYS A 98 -10.82 7.60 17.68
N ILE A 99 -11.68 7.02 16.84
CA ILE A 99 -11.70 5.57 16.63
C ILE A 99 -10.43 5.09 15.94
N ILE A 100 -9.90 5.86 14.98
CA ILE A 100 -8.62 5.58 14.32
C ILE A 100 -7.50 5.56 15.36
N GLU A 101 -7.37 6.62 16.15
CA GLU A 101 -6.33 6.74 17.19
C GLU A 101 -6.42 5.61 18.21
N GLN A 102 -7.63 5.25 18.63
CA GLN A 102 -7.86 4.12 19.52
C GLN A 102 -7.43 2.79 18.88
N ALA A 103 -7.77 2.55 17.61
CA ALA A 103 -7.42 1.33 16.90
C ALA A 103 -5.89 1.20 16.76
N GLU A 104 -5.21 2.28 16.38
CA GLU A 104 -3.75 2.35 16.27
C GLU A 104 -3.07 2.07 17.60
N THR A 105 -3.58 2.66 18.69
CA THR A 105 -3.04 2.44 20.05
C THR A 105 -3.22 1.00 20.52
N LEU A 106 -4.42 0.43 20.34
CA LEU A 106 -4.73 -0.94 20.78
C LEU A 106 -3.96 -2.02 20.02
N THR A 107 -3.50 -1.73 18.80
CA THR A 107 -2.75 -2.68 17.96
C THR A 107 -1.26 -2.37 17.87
N ALA A 108 -0.75 -1.40 18.66
CA ALA A 108 0.61 -0.88 18.56
C ALA A 108 1.69 -1.96 18.76
N ASP A 109 1.42 -2.95 19.59
CA ASP A 109 2.35 -4.05 19.93
C ASP A 109 2.35 -5.20 18.91
N GLY A 110 1.58 -5.09 17.82
CA GLY A 110 1.56 -6.09 16.77
C GLY A 110 2.88 -6.13 16.01
N GLU A 111 3.54 -7.30 15.97
CA GLU A 111 4.85 -7.51 15.35
C GLU A 111 4.78 -8.39 14.09
N ARG A 112 3.63 -9.05 13.83
CA ARG A 112 3.51 -9.98 12.71
C ARG A 112 3.45 -9.29 11.35
N MET A 113 2.66 -8.22 11.24
CA MET A 113 2.48 -7.48 10.00
C MET A 113 2.02 -6.05 10.28
N LEU A 114 2.54 -5.08 9.54
CA LEU A 114 2.01 -3.73 9.51
C LEU A 114 0.90 -3.63 8.46
N LEU A 115 -0.34 -3.44 8.90
CA LEU A 115 -1.48 -3.15 8.02
C LEU A 115 -1.68 -1.65 7.92
N ARG A 116 -1.43 -1.09 6.73
CA ARG A 116 -1.68 0.31 6.43
C ARG A 116 -2.97 0.44 5.61
N VAL A 117 -3.86 1.33 6.01
CA VAL A 117 -5.08 1.62 5.25
C VAL A 117 -5.10 3.08 4.85
N ALA A 118 -5.00 3.35 3.56
CA ALA A 118 -4.98 4.70 3.02
C ALA A 118 -6.42 5.26 2.90
N VAL A 119 -6.73 6.30 3.69
CA VAL A 119 -8.04 6.97 3.75
C VAL A 119 -7.83 8.46 3.61
N ASP A 120 -8.60 9.10 2.73
CA ASP A 120 -8.40 10.49 2.34
C ASP A 120 -6.95 10.76 1.91
N TYR A 121 -6.46 9.89 1.03
CA TYR A 121 -5.07 9.79 0.65
C TYR A 121 -4.83 10.35 -0.75
N SER A 122 -3.75 11.13 -0.89
CA SER A 122 -3.15 11.58 -2.14
C SER A 122 -1.63 11.60 -1.98
N ALA A 123 -0.90 10.84 -2.80
CA ALA A 123 0.56 10.87 -2.79
C ALA A 123 1.11 12.22 -3.28
N ARG A 124 0.45 12.85 -4.25
CA ARG A 124 0.85 14.16 -4.79
C ARG A 124 0.76 15.24 -3.73
N ASP A 125 -0.35 15.29 -2.97
CA ASP A 125 -0.52 16.23 -1.86
C ASP A 125 0.53 15.96 -0.78
N ALA A 126 0.75 14.71 -0.43
CA ALA A 126 1.74 14.33 0.58
C ALA A 126 3.15 14.79 0.21
N VAL A 127 3.58 14.57 -1.05
CA VAL A 127 4.86 15.03 -1.57
C VAL A 127 4.95 16.56 -1.57
N ALA A 128 3.91 17.25 -2.07
CA ALA A 128 3.88 18.70 -2.12
C ALA A 128 3.96 19.33 -0.71
N PHE A 129 3.19 18.81 0.25
CA PHE A 129 3.25 19.29 1.64
C PHE A 129 4.60 18.99 2.29
N SER A 130 5.16 17.80 2.08
CA SER A 130 6.44 17.41 2.68
C SER A 130 7.60 18.26 2.19
N ALA A 131 7.57 18.71 0.94
CA ALA A 131 8.58 19.59 0.36
C ALA A 131 8.62 20.98 1.05
N HIS A 132 7.51 21.44 1.64
CA HIS A 132 7.43 22.70 2.37
C HIS A 132 7.83 22.57 3.86
N TYR A 133 7.81 21.37 4.41
CA TYR A 133 8.07 21.09 5.83
C TYR A 133 9.45 20.46 6.07
N THR A 134 10.46 20.84 5.28
CA THR A 134 11.85 20.54 5.66
C THR A 134 12.16 21.32 6.94
N ASP A 135 12.39 20.61 8.04
CA ASP A 135 12.78 21.19 9.31
C ASP A 135 14.08 21.99 9.12
N PRO A 136 14.07 23.34 9.31
CA PRO A 136 15.25 24.16 9.15
C PRO A 136 16.42 23.76 10.07
N ASN A 137 16.10 23.04 11.18
CA ASN A 137 17.08 22.52 12.14
C ASN A 137 17.46 21.08 11.88
N CYS A 138 16.99 20.51 10.77
CA CYS A 138 17.32 19.13 10.42
C CYS A 138 18.81 19.01 10.08
N THR A 139 19.55 18.32 10.93
CA THR A 139 20.99 18.07 10.74
C THR A 139 21.27 17.16 9.53
N CYS A 140 20.27 16.57 8.93
CA CYS A 140 20.40 15.74 7.74
C CYS A 140 20.77 16.53 6.49
N LEU A 141 20.42 17.83 6.39
CA LEU A 141 20.82 18.71 5.30
C LEU A 141 22.35 18.94 5.26
N SER A 142 23.03 18.81 6.41
CA SER A 142 24.48 18.92 6.52
C SER A 142 25.22 17.59 6.45
N GLY A 143 24.51 16.45 6.47
CA GLY A 143 25.07 15.09 6.55
C GLY A 143 24.85 14.19 5.34
N GLY A 144 24.25 14.68 4.23
CA GLY A 144 24.05 13.88 3.00
C GLY A 144 22.92 12.86 3.07
N ASN A 145 21.95 13.02 4.01
CA ASN A 145 20.81 12.12 4.14
C ASN A 145 19.46 12.84 3.87
N GLU A 146 19.44 13.67 2.84
CA GLU A 146 18.28 14.47 2.44
C GLU A 146 17.05 13.62 2.13
N ARG A 147 17.26 12.45 1.51
CA ARG A 147 16.19 11.52 1.17
C ARG A 147 15.48 10.98 2.42
N ALA A 148 16.22 10.53 3.42
CA ALA A 148 15.61 10.03 4.67
C ALA A 148 14.85 11.12 5.44
N CYS A 149 15.31 12.37 5.38
CA CYS A 149 14.57 13.50 5.94
C CYS A 149 13.27 13.76 5.23
N PHE A 150 13.27 13.71 3.92
CA PHE A 150 12.06 13.84 3.13
C PHE A 150 11.07 12.72 3.43
N GLU A 151 11.55 11.46 3.49
CA GLU A 151 10.73 10.28 3.82
C GLU A 151 10.12 10.38 5.23
N ALA A 152 10.88 10.91 6.20
CA ALA A 152 10.36 11.18 7.54
C ALA A 152 9.30 12.30 7.54
N ALA A 153 9.49 13.36 6.74
CA ALA A 153 8.49 14.41 6.56
C ALA A 153 7.24 13.87 5.89
N LEU A 154 7.38 13.05 4.84
CA LEU A 154 6.30 12.38 4.14
C LEU A 154 5.49 11.50 5.10
N ALA A 155 6.16 10.70 5.92
CA ALA A 155 5.51 9.86 6.93
C ALA A 155 4.68 10.70 7.91
N ARG A 156 5.23 11.81 8.43
CA ARG A 156 4.51 12.72 9.34
C ARG A 156 3.26 13.31 8.68
N GLN A 157 3.36 13.79 7.43
CA GLN A 157 2.23 14.36 6.71
C GLN A 157 1.10 13.35 6.46
N MET A 158 1.46 12.09 6.35
CA MET A 158 0.54 10.99 6.10
C MET A 158 0.04 10.30 7.35
N HIS A 159 0.36 10.78 8.55
CA HIS A 159 0.11 10.06 9.81
C HIS A 159 0.64 8.62 9.80
N ALA A 160 1.71 8.36 9.05
CA ALA A 160 2.35 7.05 9.05
C ALA A 160 3.13 6.84 10.35
N SER A 161 2.94 5.67 10.97
CA SER A 161 3.60 5.30 12.24
C SER A 161 5.10 5.07 12.10
N VAL A 162 5.55 4.75 10.88
CA VAL A 162 6.95 4.59 10.49
C VAL A 162 7.11 5.12 9.07
N PRO A 163 8.30 5.64 8.69
CA PRO A 163 8.60 5.93 7.30
C PRO A 163 8.34 4.69 6.45
N ALA A 164 7.62 4.83 5.35
CA ALA A 164 7.48 3.73 4.42
C ALA A 164 8.78 3.56 3.65
N GLY A 165 9.30 2.35 3.66
CA GLY A 165 10.31 1.94 2.67
C GLY A 165 9.71 1.81 1.28
N ASP A 166 10.55 1.46 0.30
CA ASP A 166 10.09 1.17 -1.06
C ASP A 166 9.05 0.04 -1.04
N VAL A 167 8.01 0.18 -1.87
CA VAL A 167 7.04 -0.88 -2.10
C VAL A 167 7.65 -1.91 -3.03
N ASP A 168 7.65 -3.17 -2.63
CA ASP A 168 8.15 -4.26 -3.46
C ASP A 168 7.18 -4.65 -4.55
N LEU A 169 5.90 -4.80 -4.21
CA LEU A 169 4.85 -5.23 -5.12
C LEU A 169 3.59 -4.38 -4.98
N LEU A 170 3.11 -3.83 -6.09
CA LEU A 170 1.80 -3.18 -6.17
C LEU A 170 0.85 -4.05 -7.00
N ILE A 171 -0.28 -4.43 -6.41
CA ILE A 171 -1.34 -5.17 -7.09
C ILE A 171 -2.54 -4.25 -7.27
N ARG A 172 -3.02 -4.06 -8.51
CA ARG A 172 -4.26 -3.34 -8.79
C ARG A 172 -5.29 -4.26 -9.45
N SER A 173 -6.44 -4.39 -8.81
CA SER A 173 -7.61 -5.09 -9.32
C SER A 173 -8.49 -4.19 -10.19
N GLY A 174 -9.37 -4.77 -11.00
CA GLY A 174 -10.43 -4.05 -11.73
C GLY A 174 -10.06 -3.61 -13.14
N GLY A 175 -8.98 -4.15 -13.73
CA GLY A 175 -8.63 -3.97 -15.14
C GLY A 175 -7.94 -2.66 -15.49
N GLU A 176 -7.77 -1.74 -14.54
CA GLU A 176 -7.12 -0.45 -14.78
C GLU A 176 -5.60 -0.54 -14.57
N ARG A 177 -4.82 0.07 -15.47
CA ARG A 177 -3.35 -0.02 -15.49
C ARG A 177 -2.70 1.33 -15.23
N ARG A 178 -2.92 1.87 -14.04
CA ARG A 178 -2.36 3.16 -13.54
C ARG A 178 -2.30 3.14 -12.01
N LEU A 179 -1.49 4.00 -11.40
CA LEU A 179 -1.33 4.11 -9.94
C LEU A 179 -2.45 4.92 -9.29
N SER A 180 -3.06 5.86 -9.99
CA SER A 180 -4.12 6.74 -9.46
C SER A 180 -3.73 7.43 -8.16
N ASP A 181 -2.58 8.06 -8.16
CA ASP A 181 -2.07 8.85 -7.04
C ASP A 181 -1.84 8.04 -5.75
N PHE A 182 -1.51 6.75 -5.88
CA PHE A 182 -1.25 5.85 -4.77
C PHE A 182 0.24 5.57 -4.61
N LEU A 183 0.81 5.90 -3.45
CA LEU A 183 2.17 5.59 -3.01
C LEU A 183 3.23 5.91 -4.10
N LEU A 184 3.14 7.09 -4.74
CA LEU A 184 3.99 7.42 -5.90
C LEU A 184 5.49 7.42 -5.57
N TRP A 185 5.85 7.90 -4.39
CA TRP A 185 7.24 7.93 -3.92
C TRP A 185 7.73 6.53 -3.63
N GLU A 186 6.97 5.78 -2.88
CA GLU A 186 7.30 4.44 -2.42
C GLU A 186 7.27 3.39 -3.55
N CYS A 187 6.49 3.64 -4.61
CA CYS A 187 6.38 2.73 -5.76
C CYS A 187 7.42 2.98 -6.85
N ALA A 188 8.44 3.82 -6.63
CA ALA A 188 9.43 4.15 -7.65
C ALA A 188 10.14 2.92 -8.26
N TYR A 189 10.31 1.86 -7.48
CA TYR A 189 10.93 0.60 -7.90
C TYR A 189 10.02 -0.61 -7.68
N ALA A 190 8.71 -0.37 -7.49
CA ALA A 190 7.76 -1.46 -7.27
C ALA A 190 7.54 -2.30 -8.53
N GLU A 191 7.47 -3.61 -8.36
CA GLU A 191 6.92 -4.48 -9.37
C GLU A 191 5.39 -4.28 -9.46
N LEU A 192 4.86 -4.22 -10.68
CA LEU A 192 3.45 -3.91 -10.90
C LEU A 192 2.70 -5.14 -11.42
N VAL A 193 1.59 -5.49 -10.76
CA VAL A 193 0.67 -6.53 -11.18
C VAL A 193 -0.73 -5.94 -11.35
N PHE A 194 -1.27 -6.05 -12.56
CA PHE A 194 -2.60 -5.59 -12.90
C PHE A 194 -3.49 -6.78 -13.20
N VAL A 195 -4.63 -6.90 -12.50
CA VAL A 195 -5.59 -8.00 -12.68
C VAL A 195 -6.95 -7.45 -13.11
N ASP A 196 -7.61 -8.16 -14.00
CA ASP A 196 -8.92 -7.74 -14.54
C ASP A 196 -10.06 -8.00 -13.55
N THR A 197 -9.87 -8.92 -12.61
CA THR A 197 -10.83 -9.27 -11.56
C THR A 197 -11.17 -8.06 -10.71
N TYR A 198 -12.47 -7.76 -10.55
CA TYR A 198 -12.91 -6.71 -9.64
C TYR A 198 -12.62 -7.05 -8.18
N TRP A 199 -12.29 -6.06 -7.37
CA TRP A 199 -11.90 -6.25 -5.98
C TRP A 199 -12.85 -7.14 -5.14
N PRO A 200 -14.20 -7.07 -5.25
CA PRO A 200 -15.08 -7.97 -4.51
C PRO A 200 -14.86 -9.47 -4.81
N ASP A 201 -14.45 -9.79 -6.02
CA ASP A 201 -14.18 -11.17 -6.46
C ASP A 201 -12.69 -11.54 -6.36
N PHE A 202 -11.79 -10.58 -6.10
CA PHE A 202 -10.36 -10.83 -5.93
C PHE A 202 -10.13 -11.79 -4.77
N SER A 203 -9.57 -12.95 -5.09
CA SER A 203 -9.45 -14.09 -4.20
C SER A 203 -8.06 -14.20 -3.55
N GLU A 204 -7.96 -15.01 -2.50
CA GLU A 204 -6.70 -15.40 -1.89
C GLU A 204 -5.77 -16.08 -2.91
N HIS A 205 -6.30 -16.96 -3.75
CA HIS A 205 -5.54 -17.61 -4.82
C HIS A 205 -4.90 -16.61 -5.80
N GLU A 206 -5.62 -15.55 -6.20
CA GLU A 206 -5.06 -14.52 -7.08
C GLU A 206 -4.00 -13.68 -6.36
N PHE A 207 -4.17 -13.45 -5.06
CA PHE A 207 -3.16 -12.78 -4.23
C PHE A 207 -1.88 -13.61 -4.13
N GLU A 208 -2.00 -14.90 -3.81
CA GLU A 208 -0.87 -15.84 -3.75
C GLU A 208 -0.19 -16.01 -5.11
N ALA A 209 -0.96 -16.04 -6.21
CA ALA A 209 -0.41 -16.08 -7.56
C ALA A 209 0.42 -14.84 -7.88
N ALA A 210 -0.03 -13.65 -7.43
CA ALA A 210 0.73 -12.41 -7.60
C ALA A 210 2.02 -12.40 -6.77
N LEU A 211 2.00 -12.92 -5.55
CA LEU A 211 3.22 -13.09 -4.72
C LEU A 211 4.20 -14.07 -5.38
N LYS A 212 3.71 -15.19 -5.88
CA LYS A 212 4.55 -16.18 -6.56
C LYS A 212 5.16 -15.63 -7.86
N ASP A 213 4.39 -14.86 -8.63
CA ASP A 213 4.91 -14.17 -9.82
C ASP A 213 6.04 -13.18 -9.44
N PHE A 214 5.82 -12.41 -8.37
CA PHE A 214 6.82 -11.49 -7.83
C PHE A 214 8.10 -12.23 -7.39
N ASP A 215 7.99 -13.33 -6.64
CA ASP A 215 9.13 -14.13 -6.18
C ASP A 215 9.97 -14.71 -7.34
N GLY A 216 9.33 -14.93 -8.50
CA GLY A 216 9.99 -15.40 -9.72
C GLY A 216 10.71 -14.31 -10.53
N ARG A 217 10.53 -13.02 -10.19
CA ARG A 217 11.13 -11.91 -10.95
C ARG A 217 12.53 -11.58 -10.48
N GLU A 218 13.45 -11.32 -11.43
CA GLU A 218 14.79 -10.82 -11.15
C GLU A 218 14.76 -9.29 -10.99
N ARG A 219 14.98 -8.79 -9.78
CA ARG A 219 15.04 -7.34 -9.49
C ARG A 219 16.47 -6.83 -9.62
N ARG A 220 16.73 -6.03 -10.64
CA ARG A 220 18.09 -5.56 -10.98
C ARG A 220 18.45 -4.19 -10.42
N PHE A 221 17.53 -3.37 -9.99
CA PHE A 221 17.72 -2.02 -9.44
C PHE A 221 18.74 -1.17 -10.23
N GLY A 222 18.75 -1.29 -11.56
CA GLY A 222 19.71 -0.62 -12.45
C GLY A 222 21.09 -1.32 -12.57
N GLY A 223 21.30 -2.46 -11.92
CA GLY A 223 22.52 -3.26 -12.07
C GLY A 223 22.60 -3.98 -13.41
N ALA A 224 23.83 -4.09 -13.98
CA ALA A 224 24.06 -4.92 -15.15
C ALA A 224 23.97 -6.42 -14.77
N PRO A 225 23.54 -7.31 -15.70
CA PRO A 225 23.63 -8.75 -15.48
C PRO A 225 25.07 -9.13 -15.16
N VAL A 226 25.27 -9.95 -14.13
CA VAL A 226 26.59 -10.56 -13.90
C VAL A 226 26.82 -11.49 -15.09
N ALA A 227 27.69 -11.09 -16.03
CA ALA A 227 28.10 -11.95 -17.11
C ALA A 227 28.72 -13.20 -16.45
N GLU A 228 28.17 -14.38 -16.72
CA GLU A 228 28.85 -15.63 -16.42
C GLU A 228 30.25 -15.52 -16.99
N ARG A 229 31.26 -15.55 -16.12
CA ARG A 229 32.64 -15.63 -16.57
C ARG A 229 32.77 -16.90 -17.36
N SER A 230 32.73 -16.79 -18.70
CA SER A 230 33.10 -17.89 -19.56
C SER A 230 34.53 -18.28 -19.18
N THR A 231 34.67 -19.42 -18.54
CA THR A 231 35.99 -20.08 -18.39
C THR A 231 36.39 -20.59 -19.77
N HIS A 232 36.97 -19.66 -20.57
CA HIS A 232 37.73 -20.09 -21.71
C HIS A 232 39.07 -20.63 -21.18
N PRO A 233 39.47 -21.88 -21.51
CA PRO A 233 40.80 -22.35 -21.26
C PRO A 233 41.78 -21.48 -22.04
N GLN A 234 42.78 -20.97 -21.36
CA GLN A 234 43.90 -20.24 -22.00
C GLN A 234 44.53 -21.12 -23.07
N ALA A 235 44.38 -20.71 -24.31
CA ALA A 235 45.14 -21.30 -25.42
C ALA A 235 46.62 -20.97 -25.17
N GLU A 236 47.46 -22.01 -25.06
CA GLU A 236 48.91 -21.95 -25.00
C GLU A 236 49.43 -21.20 -26.22
N ALA A 237 50.28 -20.18 -25.99
CA ALA A 237 50.95 -19.44 -27.04
C ALA A 237 52.00 -20.37 -27.71
N PRO A 238 52.08 -20.40 -29.04
CA PRO A 238 53.12 -21.16 -29.74
C PRO A 238 54.50 -20.50 -29.55
N HIS A 239 55.45 -21.27 -29.04
CA HIS A 239 56.87 -20.91 -29.05
C HIS A 239 57.36 -20.88 -30.49
N TYR A 240 57.81 -19.72 -30.98
CA TYR A 240 58.68 -19.62 -32.16
C TYR A 240 60.14 -19.66 -31.71
N GLN A 241 60.87 -20.63 -32.27
CA GLN A 241 62.39 -20.65 -32.28
C GLN A 241 62.88 -19.71 -33.35
#